data_37f383ad949e7b215e3e025184fc6b78
#
_entry.id   37f383ad949e7b215e3e025184fc6b78
#
_cell.length_a   1.000
_cell.length_b   1.000
_cell.length_c   1.000
_cell.angle_alpha   90.00
_cell.angle_beta   90.00
_cell.angle_gamma   90.00
#
_symmetry.space_group_name_H-M   'P 1'
#
loop_
_entity.id
_entity.type
_entity.pdbx_description
1 polymer ?
#
loop_
_entity_poly.entity_id
_entity_poly.type
_entity_poly.pdbx_seq_one_letter_code
_entity_poly.pdbx_strand_id
1 'polypeptide(L)'
;MHTRGNALRYVLMLQRAPLKQRLPSIAALKQLRKHKQRIYRAVTATVAAILLALAGWGVYMSQEDNGRPRFEQVAQFQVANIKYTSWGGLAASAQLAYAKEKNVVVPASVTHNGLTYLVSELGFNSFRHDTLLRKAVVMCEADTMNILQGAFKGCNNLKELYLISRKFVGIGSDIWKCPIDSLFDAHHYNDVTLYVPAAQLQLYRRSAWSKFKHIKPVVK
;
A
#
# COMPACT_ATOMS: atom_id res chain seq x y z
N MET A 1 28.69 38.03 -5.89
CA MET A 1 28.85 39.31 -5.16
C MET A 1 28.93 40.54 -6.07
N HIS A 2 28.17 40.59 -7.19
CA HIS A 2 28.31 41.70 -8.17
C HIS A 2 27.05 42.58 -8.33
N THR A 3 25.97 42.29 -7.64
CA THR A 3 24.69 43.02 -7.82
C THR A 3 24.50 44.21 -6.89
N ARG A 4 25.20 44.29 -5.76
CA ARG A 4 25.07 45.42 -4.83
C ARG A 4 25.80 46.71 -5.28
N GLY A 5 26.85 46.60 -6.11
CA GLY A 5 27.62 47.75 -6.58
C GLY A 5 26.89 48.62 -7.60
N ASN A 6 26.02 48.01 -8.42
CA ASN A 6 25.31 48.76 -9.47
C ASN A 6 24.12 49.56 -8.94
N ALA A 7 23.44 49.07 -7.90
CA ALA A 7 22.32 49.78 -7.28
C ALA A 7 22.77 51.07 -6.59
N LEU A 8 23.92 51.04 -5.88
CA LEU A 8 24.48 52.21 -5.22
C LEU A 8 24.97 53.30 -6.22
N ARG A 9 25.54 52.91 -7.36
CA ARG A 9 25.90 53.81 -8.43
C ARG A 9 24.69 54.49 -9.05
N TYR A 10 23.60 53.80 -9.24
CA TYR A 10 22.35 54.34 -9.76
C TYR A 10 21.71 55.36 -8.79
N VAL A 11 21.71 55.06 -7.50
CA VAL A 11 21.19 55.98 -6.46
C VAL A 11 22.05 57.25 -6.39
N LEU A 12 23.39 57.16 -6.46
CA LEU A 12 24.29 58.29 -6.45
C LEU A 12 24.18 59.18 -7.72
N MET A 13 23.91 58.57 -8.89
CA MET A 13 23.64 59.31 -10.12
C MET A 13 22.30 60.07 -10.05
N LEU A 14 21.28 59.49 -9.45
CA LEU A 14 19.97 60.14 -9.27
C LEU A 14 20.04 61.34 -8.28
N GLN A 15 20.95 61.30 -7.29
CA GLN A 15 21.12 62.40 -6.37
C GLN A 15 21.81 63.62 -6.98
N ARG A 16 22.59 63.45 -8.08
CA ARG A 16 23.34 64.59 -8.76
C ARG A 16 22.53 65.23 -9.89
N ALA A 17 21.39 64.64 -10.28
CA ALA A 17 20.54 65.17 -11.33
C ALA A 17 19.67 66.33 -10.81
N PRO A 18 19.52 67.45 -11.55
CA PRO A 18 18.62 68.52 -11.17
C PRO A 18 17.19 68.03 -11.02
N LEU A 19 16.44 68.54 -10.05
CA LEU A 19 15.10 68.08 -9.65
C LEU A 19 14.14 67.89 -10.84
N LYS A 20 14.26 68.71 -11.91
CA LYS A 20 13.45 68.55 -13.13
C LYS A 20 13.70 67.27 -13.91
N GLN A 21 14.84 66.61 -13.73
CA GLN A 21 15.18 65.36 -14.40
C GLN A 21 14.80 64.13 -13.56
N ARG A 22 14.39 64.32 -12.31
CA ARG A 22 14.05 63.20 -11.38
C ARG A 22 12.62 62.70 -11.52
N LEU A 23 11.74 63.50 -12.11
CA LEU A 23 10.34 63.09 -12.31
C LEU A 23 10.15 62.52 -13.70
N PRO A 24 9.73 61.28 -13.82
CA PRO A 24 9.39 60.72 -15.12
C PRO A 24 8.33 61.56 -15.80
N SER A 25 8.52 61.82 -17.09
CA SER A 25 7.55 62.60 -17.87
C SER A 25 6.16 61.89 -17.81
N ILE A 26 5.08 62.70 -17.93
CA ILE A 26 3.70 62.19 -17.96
C ILE A 26 3.55 61.07 -19.03
N ALA A 27 4.28 61.19 -20.14
CA ALA A 27 4.34 60.18 -21.19
C ALA A 27 4.94 58.85 -20.72
N ALA A 28 6.10 58.93 -19.94
CA ALA A 28 6.72 57.76 -19.37
C ALA A 28 5.84 57.07 -18.31
N LEU A 29 5.13 57.83 -17.49
CA LEU A 29 4.14 57.29 -16.53
C LEU A 29 2.97 56.60 -17.23
N LYS A 30 2.47 57.18 -18.34
CA LYS A 30 1.45 56.53 -19.16
C LYS A 30 1.92 55.22 -19.80
N GLN A 31 3.16 55.17 -20.27
CA GLN A 31 3.76 53.95 -20.80
C GLN A 31 3.94 52.86 -19.72
N LEU A 32 4.43 53.22 -18.55
CA LEU A 32 4.53 52.30 -17.40
C LEU A 32 3.17 51.74 -16.98
N ARG A 33 2.14 52.62 -17.00
CA ARG A 33 0.77 52.15 -16.67
C ARG A 33 0.22 51.20 -17.72
N LYS A 34 0.44 51.44 -19.01
CA LYS A 34 0.09 50.53 -20.08
C LYS A 34 0.86 49.21 -20.00
N HIS A 35 2.13 49.26 -19.66
CA HIS A 35 2.98 48.07 -19.50
C HIS A 35 2.51 47.20 -18.31
N LYS A 36 2.25 47.83 -17.15
CA LYS A 36 1.65 47.14 -16.01
C LYS A 36 0.30 46.47 -16.37
N GLN A 37 -0.57 47.20 -17.06
CA GLN A 37 -1.87 46.65 -17.48
C GLN A 37 -1.70 45.45 -18.42
N ARG A 38 -0.73 45.44 -19.33
CA ARG A 38 -0.45 44.30 -20.20
C ARG A 38 0.08 43.10 -19.40
N ILE A 39 0.98 43.33 -18.44
CA ILE A 39 1.49 42.27 -17.55
C ILE A 39 0.33 41.68 -16.72
N TYR A 40 -0.51 42.53 -16.11
CA TYR A 40 -1.65 42.02 -15.33
C TYR A 40 -2.63 41.18 -16.18
N ARG A 41 -2.94 41.63 -17.41
CA ARG A 41 -3.80 40.87 -18.34
C ARG A 41 -3.15 39.54 -18.74
N ALA A 42 -1.86 39.50 -18.99
CA ALA A 42 -1.13 38.28 -19.32
C ALA A 42 -1.11 37.30 -18.13
N VAL A 43 -0.83 37.80 -16.92
CA VAL A 43 -0.82 36.96 -15.71
C VAL A 43 -2.20 36.42 -15.39
N THR A 44 -3.26 37.24 -15.49
CA THR A 44 -4.63 36.75 -15.25
C THR A 44 -5.08 35.73 -16.30
N ALA A 45 -4.68 35.90 -17.55
CA ALA A 45 -4.98 34.92 -18.61
C ALA A 45 -4.25 33.59 -18.38
N THR A 46 -2.99 33.63 -17.97
CA THR A 46 -2.24 32.39 -17.66
C THR A 46 -2.79 31.68 -16.43
N VAL A 47 -3.14 32.40 -15.37
CA VAL A 47 -3.76 31.80 -14.18
C VAL A 47 -5.11 31.17 -14.52
N ALA A 48 -5.93 31.87 -15.32
CA ALA A 48 -7.21 31.32 -15.77
C ALA A 48 -7.03 30.04 -16.62
N ALA A 49 -6.03 30.03 -17.52
CA ALA A 49 -5.73 28.85 -18.33
C ALA A 49 -5.26 27.67 -17.47
N ILE A 50 -4.44 27.91 -16.45
CA ILE A 50 -4.01 26.87 -15.50
C ILE A 50 -5.19 26.31 -14.71
N LEU A 51 -6.09 27.17 -14.22
CA LEU A 51 -7.28 26.75 -13.49
C LEU A 51 -8.24 25.95 -14.37
N LEU A 52 -8.41 26.32 -15.64
CA LEU A 52 -9.20 25.55 -16.60
C LEU A 52 -8.54 24.20 -16.94
N ALA A 53 -7.22 24.17 -17.06
CA ALA A 53 -6.49 22.91 -17.26
C ALA A 53 -6.62 21.98 -16.06
N LEU A 54 -6.51 22.51 -14.84
CA LEU A 54 -6.70 21.72 -13.61
C LEU A 54 -8.15 21.24 -13.46
N ALA A 55 -9.14 22.07 -13.79
CA ALA A 55 -10.55 21.67 -13.79
C ALA A 55 -10.81 20.60 -14.87
N GLY A 56 -10.27 20.78 -16.07
CA GLY A 56 -10.35 19.77 -17.15
C GLY A 56 -9.67 18.46 -16.79
N TRP A 57 -8.52 18.53 -16.12
CA TRP A 57 -7.83 17.35 -15.59
C TRP A 57 -8.67 16.63 -14.54
N GLY A 58 -9.29 17.38 -13.60
CA GLY A 58 -10.18 16.80 -12.60
C GLY A 58 -11.40 16.11 -13.23
N VAL A 59 -12.02 16.71 -14.25
CA VAL A 59 -13.12 16.08 -15.01
C VAL A 59 -12.62 14.87 -15.80
N TYR A 60 -11.46 14.96 -16.44
CA TYR A 60 -10.86 13.84 -17.17
C TYR A 60 -10.57 12.65 -16.22
N MET A 61 -9.98 12.91 -15.07
CA MET A 61 -9.71 11.87 -14.05
C MET A 61 -11.00 11.29 -13.46
N SER A 62 -12.10 12.06 -13.39
CA SER A 62 -13.39 11.54 -12.93
C SER A 62 -14.15 10.76 -14.01
N GLN A 63 -13.85 10.96 -15.30
CA GLN A 63 -14.46 10.21 -16.41
C GLN A 63 -13.75 8.87 -16.69
N GLU A 64 -12.45 8.73 -16.38
CA GLU A 64 -11.75 7.44 -16.50
C GLU A 64 -12.26 6.39 -15.51
N ASP A 65 -13.09 6.78 -14.54
CA ASP A 65 -13.65 5.89 -13.52
C ASP A 65 -14.89 5.09 -13.98
N ASN A 66 -15.33 5.27 -15.22
CA ASN A 66 -16.47 4.54 -15.78
C ASN A 66 -16.05 3.17 -16.33
N GLY A 67 -15.63 2.26 -15.45
CA GLY A 67 -15.34 0.88 -15.80
C GLY A 67 -14.26 0.19 -14.97
N ARG A 68 -13.53 0.91 -14.16
CA ARG A 68 -12.66 0.28 -13.15
C ARG A 68 -13.47 0.01 -11.89
N PRO A 69 -13.46 -1.20 -11.34
CA PRO A 69 -14.07 -1.42 -10.04
C PRO A 69 -13.44 -0.44 -9.06
N ARG A 70 -14.27 0.43 -8.48
CA ARG A 70 -13.81 1.39 -7.47
C ARG A 70 -13.11 0.61 -6.38
N PHE A 71 -11.85 0.94 -6.11
CA PHE A 71 -11.08 0.42 -4.98
C PHE A 71 -11.73 0.76 -3.61
N GLU A 72 -12.87 1.41 -3.61
CA GLU A 72 -13.56 1.93 -2.42
C GLU A 72 -14.53 0.95 -1.75
N GLN A 73 -14.83 -0.19 -2.31
CA GLN A 73 -15.64 -1.17 -1.58
C GLN A 73 -14.73 -2.22 -0.96
N VAL A 74 -14.22 -1.92 0.22
CA VAL A 74 -13.71 -2.93 1.14
C VAL A 74 -14.88 -3.84 1.49
N ALA A 75 -14.98 -4.98 0.84
CA ALA A 75 -15.95 -5.98 1.23
C ALA A 75 -15.42 -6.66 2.48
N GLN A 76 -16.14 -6.54 3.59
CA GLN A 76 -15.89 -7.30 4.82
C GLN A 76 -17.06 -8.24 5.04
N PHE A 77 -16.75 -9.52 5.18
CA PHE A 77 -17.74 -10.53 5.43
C PHE A 77 -17.15 -11.67 6.27
N GLN A 78 -18.02 -12.49 6.84
CA GLN A 78 -17.61 -13.64 7.62
C GLN A 78 -18.25 -14.89 7.05
N VAL A 79 -17.46 -15.93 6.87
CA VAL A 79 -17.94 -17.28 6.55
C VAL A 79 -17.37 -18.23 7.59
N ALA A 80 -18.25 -18.96 8.26
CA ALA A 80 -17.92 -19.77 9.42
C ALA A 80 -17.14 -18.95 10.49
N ASN A 81 -15.95 -19.41 10.85
CA ASN A 81 -15.10 -18.80 11.87
C ASN A 81 -14.03 -17.84 11.30
N ILE A 82 -14.11 -17.49 10.03
CA ILE A 82 -13.10 -16.67 9.36
C ILE A 82 -13.74 -15.40 8.81
N LYS A 83 -13.15 -14.26 9.14
CA LYS A 83 -13.43 -12.97 8.53
C LYS A 83 -12.58 -12.80 7.29
N TYR A 84 -13.18 -12.27 6.27
CA TYR A 84 -12.53 -11.95 5.01
C TYR A 84 -12.63 -10.46 4.74
N THR A 85 -11.54 -9.88 4.26
CA THR A 85 -11.48 -8.48 3.82
C THR A 85 -10.95 -8.45 2.40
N SER A 86 -11.70 -7.89 1.48
CA SER A 86 -11.26 -7.62 0.12
C SER A 86 -11.04 -6.12 -0.07
N TRP A 87 -9.90 -5.75 -0.59
CA TRP A 87 -9.47 -4.36 -0.84
C TRP A 87 -9.76 -3.90 -2.27
N GLY A 88 -10.77 -4.44 -2.87
CA GLY A 88 -11.10 -4.30 -4.27
C GLY A 88 -10.68 -5.52 -5.11
N GLY A 89 -11.57 -5.93 -6.03
CA GLY A 89 -11.38 -7.15 -6.82
C GLY A 89 -11.75 -8.42 -6.06
N LEU A 90 -11.29 -9.56 -6.57
CA LEU A 90 -11.64 -10.90 -6.08
C LEU A 90 -10.54 -11.55 -5.22
N ALA A 91 -9.60 -10.78 -4.71
CA ALA A 91 -8.61 -11.23 -3.73
C ALA A 91 -9.07 -10.88 -2.31
N ALA A 92 -8.88 -11.80 -1.37
CA ALA A 92 -9.28 -11.60 0.01
C ALA A 92 -8.15 -11.97 0.99
N SER A 93 -8.04 -11.19 2.06
CA SER A 93 -7.25 -11.48 3.25
C SER A 93 -8.14 -12.20 4.27
N ALA A 94 -7.65 -13.31 4.82
CA ALA A 94 -8.35 -14.10 5.82
C ALA A 94 -7.83 -13.80 7.22
N GLN A 95 -8.73 -13.70 8.20
CA GLN A 95 -8.44 -13.53 9.62
C GLN A 95 -9.42 -14.32 10.45
N LEU A 96 -8.94 -14.97 11.52
CA LEU A 96 -9.83 -15.67 12.45
C LEU A 96 -10.79 -14.67 13.12
N ALA A 97 -12.07 -15.01 13.11
CA ALA A 97 -13.09 -14.16 13.75
C ALA A 97 -13.05 -14.31 15.28
N TYR A 98 -12.88 -15.53 15.75
CA TYR A 98 -12.79 -15.89 17.16
C TYR A 98 -12.19 -17.29 17.33
N ALA A 99 -11.44 -17.52 18.38
CA ALA A 99 -10.87 -18.81 18.72
C ALA A 99 -12.00 -19.76 19.20
N LYS A 100 -12.26 -20.80 18.46
CA LYS A 100 -13.32 -21.81 18.77
C LYS A 100 -12.87 -23.23 18.57
N GLU A 101 -11.96 -23.46 17.65
CA GLU A 101 -11.65 -24.77 17.14
C GLU A 101 -10.17 -25.12 17.28
N LYS A 102 -9.92 -26.40 17.55
CA LYS A 102 -8.53 -26.91 17.59
C LYS A 102 -7.91 -27.03 16.19
N ASN A 103 -8.75 -27.16 15.18
CA ASN A 103 -8.33 -27.35 13.79
C ASN A 103 -9.05 -26.32 12.92
N VAL A 104 -8.28 -25.49 12.22
CA VAL A 104 -8.83 -24.47 11.34
C VAL A 104 -8.33 -24.69 9.91
N VAL A 105 -9.26 -24.59 8.97
CA VAL A 105 -8.97 -24.65 7.54
C VAL A 105 -9.31 -23.30 6.94
N VAL A 106 -8.30 -22.64 6.38
CA VAL A 106 -8.46 -21.46 5.53
C VAL A 106 -8.55 -21.96 4.10
N PRO A 107 -9.72 -21.86 3.45
CA PRO A 107 -9.91 -22.37 2.10
C PRO A 107 -9.15 -21.51 1.08
N ALA A 108 -8.90 -22.07 -0.10
CA ALA A 108 -8.26 -21.35 -1.20
C ALA A 108 -9.17 -20.26 -1.81
N SER A 109 -10.48 -20.45 -1.69
CA SER A 109 -11.48 -19.48 -2.15
C SER A 109 -12.71 -19.52 -1.25
N VAL A 110 -13.46 -18.41 -1.26
CA VAL A 110 -14.71 -18.28 -0.50
C VAL A 110 -15.75 -17.54 -1.34
N THR A 111 -17.00 -18.01 -1.32
CA THR A 111 -18.09 -17.36 -2.04
C THR A 111 -18.94 -16.54 -1.09
N HIS A 112 -19.19 -15.29 -1.45
CA HIS A 112 -20.08 -14.40 -0.72
C HIS A 112 -20.86 -13.52 -1.69
N ASN A 113 -22.19 -13.43 -1.51
CA ASN A 113 -23.11 -12.69 -2.38
C ASN A 113 -22.94 -12.99 -3.89
N GLY A 114 -22.75 -14.28 -4.23
CA GLY A 114 -22.58 -14.72 -5.62
C GLY A 114 -21.20 -14.45 -6.24
N LEU A 115 -20.28 -13.81 -5.51
CA LEU A 115 -18.91 -13.58 -5.93
C LEU A 115 -17.96 -14.55 -5.23
N THR A 116 -17.00 -15.10 -5.99
CA THR A 116 -15.96 -15.97 -5.45
C THR A 116 -14.66 -15.19 -5.29
N TYR A 117 -14.17 -15.12 -4.06
CA TYR A 117 -12.93 -14.45 -3.69
C TYR A 117 -11.82 -15.49 -3.50
N LEU A 118 -10.66 -15.26 -4.12
CA LEU A 118 -9.46 -16.07 -3.89
C LEU A 118 -8.77 -15.60 -2.60
N VAL A 119 -8.48 -16.50 -1.70
CA VAL A 119 -7.73 -16.18 -0.49
C VAL A 119 -6.25 -16.11 -0.84
N SER A 120 -5.70 -14.90 -0.82
CA SER A 120 -4.32 -14.60 -1.20
C SER A 120 -3.45 -14.16 -0.03
N GLU A 121 -4.04 -14.00 1.16
CA GLU A 121 -3.33 -13.50 2.32
C GLU A 121 -3.93 -14.02 3.63
N LEU A 122 -3.06 -14.34 4.60
CA LEU A 122 -3.40 -14.32 6.02
C LEU A 122 -3.06 -12.93 6.56
N GLY A 123 -4.09 -12.19 6.96
CA GLY A 123 -3.97 -10.82 7.44
C GLY A 123 -3.16 -10.68 8.72
N PHE A 124 -2.93 -9.45 9.15
CA PHE A 124 -2.22 -9.15 10.40
C PHE A 124 -2.90 -9.82 11.61
N ASN A 125 -2.10 -10.50 12.42
CA ASN A 125 -2.57 -11.14 13.65
C ASN A 125 -3.70 -12.15 13.46
N SER A 126 -3.76 -12.85 12.32
CA SER A 126 -4.89 -13.70 11.90
C SER A 126 -5.32 -14.72 12.97
N PHE A 127 -4.38 -15.40 13.60
CA PHE A 127 -4.62 -16.38 14.66
C PHE A 127 -3.98 -15.98 15.98
N ARG A 128 -3.58 -14.72 16.11
CA ARG A 128 -2.82 -14.28 17.30
C ARG A 128 -3.52 -14.61 18.61
N HIS A 129 -2.77 -15.21 19.55
CA HIS A 129 -3.23 -15.62 20.86
C HIS A 129 -4.35 -16.68 20.85
N ASP A 130 -4.51 -17.41 19.74
CA ASP A 130 -5.40 -18.57 19.73
C ASP A 130 -4.73 -19.75 20.45
N THR A 131 -5.05 -19.89 21.73
CA THR A 131 -4.54 -20.97 22.56
C THR A 131 -5.23 -22.32 22.33
N LEU A 132 -6.34 -22.36 21.58
CA LEU A 132 -7.03 -23.60 21.24
C LEU A 132 -6.44 -24.24 19.97
N LEU A 133 -5.89 -23.44 19.07
CA LEU A 133 -5.40 -23.89 17.77
C LEU A 133 -4.28 -24.92 17.91
N ARG A 134 -4.49 -26.12 17.36
CA ARG A 134 -3.51 -27.20 17.27
C ARG A 134 -3.05 -27.47 15.85
N LYS A 135 -3.96 -27.28 14.88
CA LYS A 135 -3.70 -27.52 13.48
C LYS A 135 -4.28 -26.38 12.64
N ALA A 136 -3.45 -25.82 11.79
CA ALA A 136 -3.88 -24.86 10.76
C ALA A 136 -3.59 -25.43 9.38
N VAL A 137 -4.59 -25.41 8.51
CA VAL A 137 -4.46 -25.74 7.08
C VAL A 137 -4.75 -24.49 6.29
N VAL A 138 -3.76 -23.99 5.57
CA VAL A 138 -3.87 -22.81 4.72
C VAL A 138 -3.78 -23.27 3.27
N MET A 139 -4.88 -23.14 2.55
CA MET A 139 -4.97 -23.49 1.14
C MET A 139 -4.91 -22.23 0.29
N CYS A 140 -4.21 -22.27 -0.85
CA CYS A 140 -4.14 -21.16 -1.78
C CYS A 140 -4.07 -21.64 -3.23
N GLU A 141 -4.96 -21.09 -4.04
CA GLU A 141 -4.95 -21.24 -5.50
C GLU A 141 -4.57 -19.93 -6.21
N ALA A 142 -4.52 -18.82 -5.49
CA ALA A 142 -4.04 -17.55 -6.01
C ALA A 142 -2.58 -17.63 -6.47
N ASP A 143 -2.17 -16.72 -7.35
CA ASP A 143 -0.79 -16.64 -7.82
C ASP A 143 0.21 -16.27 -6.71
N THR A 144 -0.27 -15.63 -5.68
CA THR A 144 0.52 -15.26 -4.49
C THR A 144 -0.26 -15.62 -3.24
N MET A 145 0.45 -16.12 -2.23
CA MET A 145 -0.06 -16.27 -0.87
C MET A 145 0.94 -15.68 0.09
N ASN A 146 0.49 -14.74 0.91
CA ASN A 146 1.33 -14.07 1.89
C ASN A 146 0.80 -14.30 3.32
N ILE A 147 1.71 -14.41 4.26
CA ILE A 147 1.37 -14.45 5.69
C ILE A 147 1.95 -13.20 6.34
N LEU A 148 1.07 -12.39 6.92
CA LEU A 148 1.46 -11.11 7.51
C LEU A 148 1.87 -11.24 8.97
N GLN A 149 2.47 -10.18 9.48
CA GLN A 149 2.99 -10.09 10.83
C GLN A 149 1.98 -10.52 11.90
N GLY A 150 2.45 -11.27 12.88
CA GLY A 150 1.68 -11.70 14.05
C GLY A 150 0.73 -12.86 13.80
N ALA A 151 0.67 -13.42 12.58
CA ALA A 151 -0.35 -14.40 12.20
C ALA A 151 -0.51 -15.56 13.18
N PHE A 152 0.57 -16.10 13.73
CA PHE A 152 0.56 -17.24 14.66
C PHE A 152 1.18 -16.92 16.03
N LYS A 153 1.46 -15.66 16.32
CA LYS A 153 2.01 -15.24 17.61
C LYS A 153 1.07 -15.62 18.77
N GLY A 154 1.60 -16.27 19.81
CA GLY A 154 0.84 -16.70 20.98
C GLY A 154 -0.05 -17.92 20.76
N CYS A 155 0.06 -18.63 19.61
CA CYS A 155 -0.63 -19.90 19.37
C CYS A 155 0.14 -21.06 20.04
N ASN A 156 0.20 -21.05 21.36
CA ASN A 156 1.12 -21.92 22.14
C ASN A 156 0.84 -23.44 21.98
N ASN A 157 -0.34 -23.80 21.51
CA ASN A 157 -0.74 -25.20 21.31
C ASN A 157 -0.64 -25.66 19.87
N LEU A 158 -0.21 -24.80 18.94
CA LEU A 158 -0.03 -25.16 17.52
C LEU A 158 1.02 -26.27 17.39
N LYS A 159 0.66 -27.36 16.69
CA LYS A 159 1.54 -28.52 16.44
C LYS A 159 1.73 -28.76 14.95
N GLU A 160 0.75 -28.45 14.14
CA GLU A 160 0.77 -28.72 12.71
C GLU A 160 0.35 -27.49 11.91
N LEU A 161 1.18 -27.11 10.95
CA LEU A 161 0.88 -26.06 9.99
C LEU A 161 1.01 -26.62 8.58
N TYR A 162 -0.07 -26.61 7.83
CA TYR A 162 -0.14 -27.04 6.44
C TYR A 162 -0.22 -25.81 5.54
N LEU A 163 0.73 -25.68 4.63
CA LEU A 163 0.72 -24.67 3.58
C LEU A 163 0.50 -25.36 2.24
N ILE A 164 -0.76 -25.47 1.82
CA ILE A 164 -1.17 -26.19 0.60
C ILE A 164 -1.37 -25.17 -0.51
N SER A 165 -0.31 -24.85 -1.22
CA SER A 165 -0.31 -23.88 -2.31
C SER A 165 0.44 -24.41 -3.52
N ARG A 166 0.01 -24.02 -4.73
CA ARG A 166 0.74 -24.32 -5.97
C ARG A 166 2.06 -23.55 -6.05
N LYS A 167 2.10 -22.36 -5.46
CA LYS A 167 3.28 -21.50 -5.43
C LYS A 167 3.80 -21.35 -4.00
N PHE A 168 5.00 -20.85 -3.89
CA PHE A 168 5.64 -20.60 -2.60
C PHE A 168 4.85 -19.59 -1.77
N VAL A 169 4.63 -19.88 -0.49
CA VAL A 169 3.97 -18.98 0.45
C VAL A 169 4.99 -17.95 0.96
N GLY A 170 4.73 -16.69 0.66
CA GLY A 170 5.55 -15.55 1.08
C GLY A 170 5.36 -15.17 2.55
N ILE A 171 6.33 -14.44 3.08
CA ILE A 171 6.31 -13.84 4.41
C ILE A 171 6.26 -12.33 4.24
N GLY A 172 5.22 -11.70 4.77
CA GLY A 172 4.91 -10.32 4.44
C GLY A 172 4.38 -10.17 3.02
N SER A 173 4.17 -8.96 2.58
CA SER A 173 3.80 -8.61 1.21
C SER A 173 4.85 -7.68 0.62
N ASP A 174 4.70 -7.30 -0.65
CA ASP A 174 5.58 -6.32 -1.29
C ASP A 174 5.56 -4.97 -0.58
N ILE A 175 4.42 -4.62 0.03
CA ILE A 175 4.23 -3.39 0.79
C ILE A 175 4.65 -3.57 2.26
N TRP A 176 4.35 -4.74 2.86
CA TRP A 176 4.55 -5.02 4.29
C TRP A 176 5.57 -6.15 4.47
N LYS A 177 6.83 -5.84 4.26
CA LYS A 177 7.92 -6.79 4.50
C LYS A 177 8.09 -7.01 6.00
N CYS A 178 8.12 -8.26 6.42
CA CYS A 178 8.38 -8.61 7.81
C CYS A 178 9.27 -9.86 7.92
N PRO A 179 10.07 -9.98 8.99
CA PRO A 179 10.85 -11.18 9.22
C PRO A 179 9.95 -12.32 9.71
N ILE A 180 10.33 -13.57 9.46
CA ILE A 180 9.56 -14.75 9.91
C ILE A 180 9.34 -14.76 11.44
N ASP A 181 10.27 -14.20 12.21
CA ASP A 181 10.16 -14.08 13.68
C ASP A 181 9.03 -13.14 14.13
N SER A 182 8.50 -12.35 13.22
CA SER A 182 7.32 -11.55 13.49
C SER A 182 6.01 -12.35 13.37
N LEU A 183 6.04 -13.51 12.69
CA LEU A 183 4.87 -14.38 12.50
C LEU A 183 4.68 -15.36 13.64
N PHE A 184 5.79 -15.86 14.20
CA PHE A 184 5.86 -16.99 15.12
C PHE A 184 6.60 -16.64 16.39
N ASP A 185 6.39 -17.41 17.45
CA ASP A 185 7.24 -17.43 18.64
C ASP A 185 8.36 -18.45 18.47
N ALA A 186 9.45 -18.28 19.23
CA ALA A 186 10.65 -19.11 19.08
C ALA A 186 10.39 -20.61 19.26
N HIS A 187 9.46 -21.00 20.15
CA HIS A 187 9.13 -22.40 20.38
C HIS A 187 8.47 -23.08 19.19
N HIS A 188 7.72 -22.32 18.34
CA HIS A 188 7.09 -22.88 17.15
C HIS A 188 8.10 -23.52 16.20
N TYR A 189 9.32 -22.98 16.10
CA TYR A 189 10.35 -23.52 15.22
C TYR A 189 10.83 -24.91 15.62
N ASN A 190 10.69 -25.27 16.90
CA ASN A 190 11.04 -26.57 17.44
C ASN A 190 9.84 -27.51 17.48
N ASP A 191 8.66 -27.02 17.83
CA ASP A 191 7.51 -27.81 18.24
C ASP A 191 6.50 -28.04 17.12
N VAL A 192 6.47 -27.16 16.11
CA VAL A 192 5.52 -27.23 15.00
C VAL A 192 6.12 -28.01 13.83
N THR A 193 5.35 -28.93 13.29
CA THR A 193 5.64 -29.56 12.00
C THR A 193 5.00 -28.76 10.89
N LEU A 194 5.85 -28.23 9.98
CA LEU A 194 5.41 -27.53 8.79
C LEU A 194 5.25 -28.54 7.64
N TYR A 195 4.03 -28.64 7.09
CA TYR A 195 3.73 -29.49 5.95
C TYR A 195 3.56 -28.65 4.69
N VAL A 196 4.30 -29.00 3.64
CA VAL A 196 4.35 -28.25 2.38
C VAL A 196 4.23 -29.20 1.18
N PRO A 197 3.82 -28.74 -0.01
CA PRO A 197 3.81 -29.57 -1.20
C PRO A 197 5.17 -30.21 -1.47
N ALA A 198 5.19 -31.51 -1.81
CA ALA A 198 6.43 -32.24 -2.04
C ALA A 198 7.35 -31.58 -3.07
N ALA A 199 6.75 -31.03 -4.15
CA ALA A 199 7.48 -30.32 -5.21
C ALA A 199 8.19 -29.04 -4.71
N GLN A 200 7.75 -28.47 -3.60
CA GLN A 200 8.29 -27.20 -3.06
C GLN A 200 9.16 -27.43 -1.82
N LEU A 201 9.27 -28.66 -1.31
CA LEU A 201 9.98 -28.96 -0.06
C LEU A 201 11.37 -28.36 0.01
N GLN A 202 12.15 -28.46 -1.06
CA GLN A 202 13.53 -27.93 -1.10
C GLN A 202 13.55 -26.40 -1.07
N LEU A 203 12.56 -25.75 -1.67
CA LEU A 203 12.44 -24.30 -1.65
C LEU A 203 12.19 -23.80 -0.22
N TYR A 204 11.26 -24.43 0.51
CA TYR A 204 11.02 -24.10 1.92
C TYR A 204 12.25 -24.30 2.80
N ARG A 205 12.97 -25.40 2.62
CA ARG A 205 14.21 -25.68 3.36
C ARG A 205 15.37 -24.72 3.09
N ARG A 206 15.33 -23.98 1.96
CA ARG A 206 16.35 -22.98 1.59
C ARG A 206 15.88 -21.53 1.79
N SER A 207 14.72 -21.33 2.35
CA SER A 207 14.12 -20.00 2.57
C SER A 207 14.12 -19.65 4.07
N ALA A 208 13.48 -18.53 4.43
CA ALA A 208 13.27 -18.16 5.83
C ALA A 208 12.48 -19.20 6.62
N TRP A 209 11.69 -20.05 5.97
CA TRP A 209 10.96 -21.17 6.58
C TRP A 209 11.89 -22.26 7.12
N SER A 210 13.17 -22.30 6.73
CA SER A 210 14.18 -23.25 7.23
C SER A 210 14.42 -23.16 8.74
N LYS A 211 13.89 -22.13 9.42
CA LYS A 211 13.89 -22.06 10.89
C LYS A 211 13.08 -23.17 11.54
N PHE A 212 12.07 -23.71 10.86
CA PHE A 212 11.32 -24.87 11.34
C PHE A 212 12.20 -26.14 11.28
N LYS A 213 12.37 -26.81 12.40
CA LYS A 213 13.15 -28.07 12.47
C LYS A 213 12.47 -29.21 11.71
N HIS A 214 11.15 -29.19 11.67
CA HIS A 214 10.34 -30.26 11.10
C HIS A 214 9.57 -29.76 9.87
N ILE A 215 10.18 -29.86 8.69
CA ILE A 215 9.52 -29.57 7.41
C ILE A 215 9.32 -30.89 6.68
N LYS A 216 8.07 -31.24 6.43
CA LYS A 216 7.66 -32.50 5.80
C LYS A 216 6.81 -32.26 4.54
N PRO A 217 6.86 -33.18 3.57
CA PRO A 217 5.93 -33.11 2.45
C PRO A 217 4.52 -33.49 2.89
N VAL A 218 3.53 -32.88 2.29
CA VAL A 218 2.15 -33.35 2.38
C VAL A 218 2.06 -34.67 1.64
N VAL A 219 1.65 -35.72 2.34
CA VAL A 219 1.34 -37.04 1.75
C VAL A 219 -0.11 -36.99 1.28
N LYS A 220 -0.34 -37.36 0.03
CA LYS A 220 -1.69 -37.49 -0.55
C LYS A 220 -2.40 -38.69 0.01
#